data_68b63bcae7cb50e0e534d2e75f536436
#
_entry.id   68b63bcae7cb50e0e534d2e75f536436
#
_cell.length_a   1.000
_cell.length_b   1.000
_cell.length_c   1.000
_cell.angle_alpha   90.00
_cell.angle_beta   90.00
_cell.angle_gamma   90.00
#
_symmetry.space_group_name_H-M   'P 1'
#
loop_
_entity.id
_entity.type
_entity.pdbx_description
1 polymer ?
#
loop_
_entity_poly.entity_id
_entity_poly.type
_entity_poly.pdbx_seq_one_letter_code
_entity_poly.pdbx_strand_id
1 'polypeptide(L)'
;MTTIRWGIIGCGDVCEVKSGPGFQKARNSALVAVMRRNGELAADFASRHGVPRWYDDAQSLIDDPEVDAVYVATPPSSHKEYTLLAAGAGKPVYVEKPMAPTYADCVEMVEACKAAGVPLWVGYYRRRLPKFVKIQELLASGVIGDVRSVNIRLRQPVSAQLHRPGDPMNLSDAFDKSSTSLPWRVNPAIAGGGLFLDLAAHMLDIVDLLVSPIRSVSGFATNQGGHYPAEDIVTGSFAFENGALGTGSWFFTASDRLDWTELEGPLGRIGYVCFDTSPIQLTTAAGVQEIPITQPDHVHQPLIQTIVDELNGEGRCLSTGESAARTTWVMDQMLAGWRQIQSAPSPSS
;
A
#
# COMPACT_ATOMS: atom_id res chain seq x y z
N MET A 1 -10.85 -7.38 26.97
CA MET A 1 -9.96 -6.92 25.86
C MET A 1 -8.69 -6.35 26.46
N THR A 2 -7.57 -6.72 25.90
CA THR A 2 -6.25 -6.23 26.32
C THR A 2 -5.86 -5.05 25.41
N THR A 3 -5.22 -4.04 25.96
CA THR A 3 -4.64 -2.96 25.17
C THR A 3 -3.39 -3.47 24.47
N ILE A 4 -3.38 -3.44 23.14
CA ILE A 4 -2.23 -3.82 22.31
C ILE A 4 -1.24 -2.65 22.29
N ARG A 5 0.00 -2.90 22.70
CA ARG A 5 1.09 -1.92 22.80
C ARG A 5 1.97 -2.00 21.56
N TRP A 6 1.94 -0.96 20.74
CA TRP A 6 2.63 -0.91 19.46
C TRP A 6 4.00 -0.26 19.55
N GLY A 7 4.97 -0.86 18.83
CA GLY A 7 6.24 -0.24 18.49
C GLY A 7 6.28 0.10 16.99
N ILE A 8 6.72 1.30 16.61
CA ILE A 8 6.90 1.71 15.21
C ILE A 8 8.38 1.70 14.84
N ILE A 9 8.77 0.93 13.83
CA ILE A 9 10.08 1.00 13.18
C ILE A 9 9.97 1.89 11.94
N GLY A 10 10.65 3.04 11.94
CA GLY A 10 10.62 4.00 10.84
C GLY A 10 9.52 5.06 11.00
N CYS A 11 9.47 5.76 12.14
CA CYS A 11 8.51 6.85 12.40
C CYS A 11 8.79 8.09 11.53
N GLY A 12 8.47 7.99 10.22
CA GLY A 12 8.57 9.06 9.24
C GLY A 12 7.21 9.67 8.88
N ASP A 13 7.14 10.33 7.71
CA ASP A 13 5.99 11.13 7.26
C ASP A 13 4.64 10.39 7.30
N VAL A 14 4.61 9.08 6.96
CA VAL A 14 3.36 8.30 6.99
C VAL A 14 2.83 8.19 8.43
N CYS A 15 3.72 8.20 9.42
CA CYS A 15 3.37 8.10 10.82
C CYS A 15 2.92 9.43 11.42
N GLU A 16 3.28 10.58 10.83
CA GLU A 16 2.90 11.90 11.35
C GLU A 16 1.38 12.10 11.34
N VAL A 17 0.72 11.79 10.24
CA VAL A 17 -0.69 12.14 10.05
C VAL A 17 -1.60 10.95 9.76
N LYS A 18 -1.07 9.84 9.26
CA LYS A 18 -1.89 8.72 8.78
C LYS A 18 -1.97 7.57 9.78
N SER A 19 -0.83 6.96 10.13
CA SER A 19 -0.80 5.74 10.94
C SER A 19 -0.55 6.02 12.43
N GLY A 20 0.40 6.89 12.79
CA GLY A 20 0.70 7.18 14.20
C GLY A 20 -0.51 7.56 15.02
N PRO A 21 -1.27 8.62 14.66
CA PRO A 21 -2.52 8.94 15.33
C PRO A 21 -3.57 7.82 15.26
N GLY A 22 -3.54 7.00 14.19
CA GLY A 22 -4.42 5.84 14.05
C GLY A 22 -4.24 4.81 15.17
N PHE A 23 -3.00 4.52 15.58
CA PHE A 23 -2.70 3.63 16.71
C PHE A 23 -3.18 4.19 18.06
N GLN A 24 -3.05 5.50 18.26
CA GLN A 24 -3.47 6.15 19.49
C GLN A 24 -5.00 6.30 19.61
N LYS A 25 -5.72 6.33 18.48
CA LYS A 25 -7.18 6.52 18.46
C LYS A 25 -7.96 5.23 18.30
N ALA A 26 -7.33 4.13 17.89
CA ALA A 26 -7.97 2.83 17.86
C ALA A 26 -8.28 2.35 19.28
N ARG A 27 -9.44 1.72 19.47
CA ARG A 27 -9.82 1.17 20.77
C ARG A 27 -8.88 0.03 21.17
N ASN A 28 -8.52 -0.07 22.44
CA ASN A 28 -7.62 -1.09 22.97
C ASN A 28 -6.26 -1.10 22.23
N SER A 29 -5.74 0.07 21.91
CA SER A 29 -4.49 0.26 21.20
C SER A 29 -3.70 1.42 21.82
N ALA A 30 -2.40 1.26 21.97
CA ALA A 30 -1.51 2.30 22.46
C ALA A 30 -0.19 2.28 21.70
N LEU A 31 0.29 3.44 21.25
CA LEU A 31 1.63 3.60 20.70
C LEU A 31 2.60 3.85 21.86
N VAL A 32 3.48 2.89 22.15
CA VAL A 32 4.35 2.91 23.34
C VAL A 32 5.83 3.11 23.02
N ALA A 33 6.25 2.84 21.79
CA ALA A 33 7.64 2.98 21.36
C ALA A 33 7.75 3.38 19.88
N VAL A 34 8.75 4.17 19.55
CA VAL A 34 9.08 4.51 18.15
C VAL A 34 10.58 4.39 17.92
N MET A 35 10.95 4.06 16.69
CA MET A 35 12.34 3.93 16.28
C MET A 35 12.59 4.67 14.98
N ARG A 36 13.72 5.35 14.91
CA ARG A 36 14.31 5.91 13.70
C ARG A 36 15.82 5.89 13.82
N ARG A 37 16.56 5.50 12.77
CA ARG A 37 18.05 5.45 12.77
C ARG A 37 18.75 6.76 13.17
N ASN A 38 18.08 7.89 13.00
CA ASN A 38 18.48 9.14 13.61
C ASN A 38 17.72 9.29 14.93
N GLY A 39 18.42 9.10 16.06
CA GLY A 39 17.85 9.15 17.41
C GLY A 39 17.24 10.50 17.78
N GLU A 40 17.82 11.62 17.31
CA GLU A 40 17.26 12.97 17.56
C GLU A 40 15.86 13.09 16.94
N LEU A 41 15.70 12.59 15.70
CA LEU A 41 14.41 12.60 15.02
C LEU A 41 13.40 11.60 15.64
N ALA A 42 13.88 10.49 16.22
CA ALA A 42 13.04 9.57 16.97
C ALA A 42 12.54 10.21 18.28
N ALA A 43 13.44 10.87 19.01
CA ALA A 43 13.14 11.61 20.25
C ALA A 43 12.15 12.77 19.99
N ASP A 44 12.34 13.54 18.92
CA ASP A 44 11.44 14.61 18.51
C ASP A 44 10.03 14.08 18.20
N PHE A 45 9.95 13.02 17.39
CA PHE A 45 8.66 12.37 17.10
C PHE A 45 7.98 11.89 18.39
N ALA A 46 8.69 11.20 19.26
CA ALA A 46 8.18 10.71 20.51
C ALA A 46 7.61 11.82 21.40
N SER A 47 8.38 12.92 21.52
CA SER A 47 7.95 14.10 22.28
C SER A 47 6.68 14.75 21.75
N ARG A 48 6.62 14.99 20.42
CA ARG A 48 5.47 15.65 19.76
C ARG A 48 4.19 14.81 19.79
N HIS A 49 4.34 13.50 19.75
CA HIS A 49 3.20 12.56 19.73
C HIS A 49 2.91 11.91 21.09
N GLY A 50 3.62 12.30 22.13
CA GLY A 50 3.41 11.77 23.49
C GLY A 50 3.73 10.28 23.62
N VAL A 51 4.69 9.76 22.82
CA VAL A 51 5.14 8.36 22.89
C VAL A 51 6.19 8.22 23.99
N PRO A 52 6.02 7.29 24.95
CA PRO A 52 6.88 7.27 26.14
C PRO A 52 8.33 6.82 25.88
N ARG A 53 8.58 6.06 24.79
CA ARG A 53 9.91 5.50 24.52
C ARG A 53 10.30 5.71 23.06
N TRP A 54 11.60 5.89 22.83
CA TRP A 54 12.17 5.94 21.51
C TRP A 54 13.52 5.21 21.45
N TYR A 55 13.88 4.75 20.27
CA TYR A 55 15.08 3.98 19.98
C TYR A 55 15.71 4.47 18.67
N ASP A 56 17.02 4.29 18.52
CA ASP A 56 17.77 4.49 17.26
C ASP A 56 18.17 3.17 16.60
N ASP A 57 17.90 2.06 17.28
CA ASP A 57 18.10 0.67 16.86
C ASP A 57 16.80 -0.13 16.89
N ALA A 58 16.55 -0.90 15.81
CA ALA A 58 15.32 -1.67 15.67
C ALA A 58 15.25 -2.86 16.63
N GLN A 59 16.40 -3.52 16.90
CA GLN A 59 16.44 -4.66 17.81
C GLN A 59 16.06 -4.24 19.22
N SER A 60 16.56 -3.10 19.67
CA SER A 60 16.21 -2.54 21.00
C SER A 60 14.71 -2.26 21.16
N LEU A 61 14.02 -1.81 20.10
CA LEU A 61 12.57 -1.65 20.11
C LEU A 61 11.86 -3.02 20.12
N ILE A 62 12.36 -3.98 19.33
CA ILE A 62 11.77 -5.32 19.23
C ILE A 62 11.91 -6.07 20.55
N ASP A 63 13.04 -5.93 21.24
CA ASP A 63 13.32 -6.60 22.51
C ASP A 63 12.60 -5.94 23.72
N ASP A 64 12.01 -4.76 23.52
CA ASP A 64 11.25 -4.10 24.59
C ASP A 64 10.04 -4.96 25.01
N PRO A 65 9.96 -5.42 26.29
CA PRO A 65 8.87 -6.25 26.79
C PRO A 65 7.52 -5.50 26.85
N GLU A 66 7.55 -4.17 26.76
CA GLU A 66 6.34 -3.36 26.72
C GLU A 66 5.78 -3.21 25.28
N VAL A 67 6.45 -3.75 24.25
CA VAL A 67 5.95 -3.78 22.88
C VAL A 67 5.34 -5.15 22.60
N ASP A 68 4.04 -5.19 22.31
CA ASP A 68 3.30 -6.42 22.00
C ASP A 68 3.34 -6.74 20.49
N ALA A 69 3.32 -5.72 19.62
CA ALA A 69 3.29 -5.85 18.19
C ALA A 69 4.11 -4.74 17.51
N VAL A 70 4.66 -5.02 16.34
CA VAL A 70 5.55 -4.12 15.61
C VAL A 70 4.91 -3.64 14.31
N TYR A 71 4.94 -2.32 14.09
CA TYR A 71 4.61 -1.71 12.81
C TYR A 71 5.87 -1.27 12.09
N VAL A 72 6.10 -1.80 10.88
CA VAL A 72 7.24 -1.47 10.04
C VAL A 72 6.80 -0.45 8.99
N ALA A 73 7.29 0.79 9.11
CA ALA A 73 6.92 1.94 8.27
C ALA A 73 8.14 2.57 7.56
N THR A 74 9.14 1.77 7.31
CA THR A 74 10.36 2.15 6.58
C THR A 74 10.13 2.14 5.06
N PRO A 75 11.12 2.50 4.23
CA PRO A 75 11.05 2.23 2.79
C PRO A 75 11.01 0.72 2.47
N PRO A 76 10.38 0.32 1.34
CA PRO A 76 10.14 -1.10 1.02
C PRO A 76 11.36 -2.02 1.04
N SER A 77 12.55 -1.49 0.70
CA SER A 77 13.81 -2.26 0.69
C SER A 77 14.21 -2.85 2.05
N SER A 78 13.68 -2.33 3.15
CA SER A 78 13.97 -2.82 4.51
C SER A 78 12.80 -3.50 5.19
N HIS A 79 11.64 -3.61 4.54
CA HIS A 79 10.46 -4.25 5.11
C HIS A 79 10.71 -5.72 5.48
N LYS A 80 11.37 -6.47 4.58
CA LYS A 80 11.71 -7.88 4.84
C LYS A 80 12.59 -8.03 6.07
N GLU A 81 13.70 -7.30 6.13
CA GLU A 81 14.65 -7.36 7.25
C GLU A 81 13.93 -7.19 8.59
N TYR A 82 13.20 -6.07 8.76
CA TYR A 82 12.52 -5.78 10.03
C TYR A 82 11.35 -6.71 10.33
N THR A 83 10.66 -7.22 9.30
CA THR A 83 9.63 -8.25 9.49
C THR A 83 10.21 -9.56 10.02
N LEU A 84 11.33 -10.02 9.45
CA LEU A 84 12.00 -11.24 9.91
C LEU A 84 12.53 -11.09 11.34
N LEU A 85 13.11 -9.94 11.69
CA LEU A 85 13.58 -9.67 13.06
C LEU A 85 12.43 -9.71 14.06
N ALA A 86 11.32 -9.02 13.78
CA ALA A 86 10.15 -8.99 14.66
C ALA A 86 9.49 -10.38 14.79
N ALA A 87 9.35 -11.10 13.68
CA ALA A 87 8.82 -12.46 13.67
C ALA A 87 9.73 -13.43 14.48
N GLY A 88 11.06 -13.32 14.31
CA GLY A 88 12.03 -14.09 15.10
C GLY A 88 11.97 -13.86 16.61
N ALA A 89 11.52 -12.66 17.02
CA ALA A 89 11.24 -12.33 18.43
C ALA A 89 9.81 -12.71 18.88
N GLY A 90 9.04 -13.39 18.04
CA GLY A 90 7.68 -13.83 18.35
C GLY A 90 6.65 -12.70 18.39
N LYS A 91 6.93 -11.57 17.75
CA LYS A 91 6.01 -10.41 17.72
C LYS A 91 5.17 -10.36 16.47
N PRO A 92 3.84 -10.18 16.56
CA PRO A 92 2.97 -9.86 15.44
C PRO A 92 3.47 -8.67 14.65
N VAL A 93 3.35 -8.72 13.30
CA VAL A 93 3.88 -7.70 12.41
C VAL A 93 2.80 -7.06 11.56
N TYR A 94 2.77 -5.74 11.54
CA TYR A 94 2.06 -4.92 10.58
C TYR A 94 3.09 -4.16 9.74
N VAL A 95 3.12 -4.33 8.42
CA VAL A 95 4.11 -3.70 7.54
C VAL A 95 3.45 -2.77 6.52
N GLU A 96 4.10 -1.66 6.18
CA GLU A 96 3.62 -0.74 5.14
C GLU A 96 3.59 -1.39 3.75
N LYS A 97 2.75 -0.82 2.89
CA LYS A 97 2.67 -1.16 1.47
C LYS A 97 3.71 -0.36 0.64
N PRO A 98 4.18 -0.92 -0.49
CA PRO A 98 4.08 -2.32 -0.89
C PRO A 98 4.81 -3.20 0.12
N MET A 99 4.31 -4.43 0.29
CA MET A 99 4.82 -5.35 1.32
C MET A 99 6.34 -5.56 1.22
N ALA A 100 6.86 -5.71 0.01
CA ALA A 100 8.28 -5.78 -0.30
C ALA A 100 8.52 -5.38 -1.77
N PRO A 101 9.78 -5.15 -2.21
CA PRO A 101 10.13 -4.84 -3.59
C PRO A 101 9.81 -5.96 -4.59
N THR A 102 9.83 -7.22 -4.15
CA THR A 102 9.58 -8.41 -4.99
C THR A 102 8.62 -9.39 -4.35
N TYR A 103 7.97 -10.20 -5.17
CA TYR A 103 7.12 -11.30 -4.70
C TYR A 103 7.90 -12.35 -3.90
N ALA A 104 9.14 -12.64 -4.30
CA ALA A 104 9.99 -13.58 -3.56
C ALA A 104 10.24 -13.12 -2.12
N ASP A 105 10.53 -11.83 -1.92
CA ASP A 105 10.69 -11.26 -0.58
C ASP A 105 9.39 -11.36 0.23
N CYS A 106 8.23 -11.13 -0.41
CA CYS A 106 6.93 -11.27 0.25
C CYS A 106 6.69 -12.72 0.73
N VAL A 107 7.04 -13.72 -0.08
CA VAL A 107 6.92 -15.14 0.28
C VAL A 107 7.80 -15.46 1.50
N GLU A 108 9.05 -15.00 1.51
CA GLU A 108 9.94 -15.20 2.66
C GLU A 108 9.38 -14.58 3.94
N MET A 109 8.80 -13.37 3.87
CA MET A 109 8.16 -12.71 5.02
C MET A 109 6.97 -13.52 5.54
N VAL A 110 6.10 -14.00 4.64
CA VAL A 110 4.93 -14.82 5.01
C VAL A 110 5.37 -16.12 5.68
N GLU A 111 6.33 -16.85 5.09
CA GLU A 111 6.78 -18.12 5.64
C GLU A 111 7.52 -17.95 6.97
N ALA A 112 8.30 -16.88 7.14
CA ALA A 112 8.96 -16.57 8.42
C ALA A 112 7.94 -16.30 9.53
N CYS A 113 6.91 -15.48 9.27
CA CYS A 113 5.86 -15.21 10.24
C CYS A 113 5.04 -16.47 10.58
N LYS A 114 4.73 -17.32 9.58
CA LYS A 114 4.09 -18.62 9.81
C LYS A 114 4.95 -19.55 10.68
N ALA A 115 6.24 -19.66 10.37
CA ALA A 115 7.16 -20.49 11.14
C ALA A 115 7.29 -20.02 12.60
N ALA A 116 7.24 -18.71 12.83
CA ALA A 116 7.24 -18.11 14.17
C ALA A 116 5.87 -18.17 14.88
N GLY A 117 4.80 -18.59 14.19
CA GLY A 117 3.43 -18.61 14.74
C GLY A 117 2.85 -17.22 15.00
N VAL A 118 3.31 -16.19 14.30
CA VAL A 118 2.83 -14.81 14.45
C VAL A 118 2.09 -14.34 13.19
N PRO A 119 1.04 -13.52 13.33
CA PRO A 119 0.34 -12.96 12.17
C PRO A 119 1.14 -11.87 11.48
N LEU A 120 0.91 -11.73 10.16
CA LEU A 120 1.46 -10.68 9.32
C LEU A 120 0.35 -9.96 8.57
N TRP A 121 0.25 -8.64 8.79
CA TRP A 121 -0.69 -7.76 8.08
C TRP A 121 0.06 -6.69 7.28
N VAL A 122 -0.59 -6.16 6.25
CA VAL A 122 0.01 -5.16 5.35
C VAL A 122 -0.85 -3.91 5.26
N GLY A 123 -0.23 -2.76 5.08
CA GLY A 123 -0.83 -1.42 5.11
C GLY A 123 -1.79 -1.07 3.97
N TYR A 124 -2.54 -2.03 3.44
CA TYR A 124 -3.59 -1.78 2.46
C TYR A 124 -4.87 -1.26 3.13
N TYR A 125 -4.75 -0.08 3.77
CA TYR A 125 -5.79 0.53 4.59
C TYR A 125 -7.10 0.81 3.84
N ARG A 126 -7.07 0.92 2.50
CA ARG A 126 -8.27 1.09 1.67
C ARG A 126 -9.27 -0.03 1.86
N ARG A 127 -8.82 -1.24 2.18
CA ARG A 127 -9.70 -2.38 2.49
C ARG A 127 -10.72 -2.11 3.59
N ARG A 128 -10.45 -1.11 4.48
CA ARG A 128 -11.35 -0.74 5.59
C ARG A 128 -11.82 0.71 5.55
N LEU A 129 -11.47 1.48 4.49
CA LEU A 129 -12.07 2.80 4.30
C LEU A 129 -13.55 2.69 3.98
N PRO A 130 -14.41 3.58 4.54
CA PRO A 130 -15.87 3.56 4.34
C PRO A 130 -16.30 3.48 2.87
N LYS A 131 -15.59 4.16 1.95
CA LYS A 131 -15.85 4.08 0.51
C LYS A 131 -15.80 2.64 -0.01
N PHE A 132 -14.75 1.89 0.31
CA PHE A 132 -14.57 0.54 -0.21
C PHE A 132 -15.44 -0.48 0.52
N VAL A 133 -15.72 -0.26 1.80
CA VAL A 133 -16.74 -1.03 2.53
C VAL A 133 -18.11 -0.85 1.88
N LYS A 134 -18.47 0.39 1.50
CA LYS A 134 -19.73 0.66 0.78
C LYS A 134 -19.79 -0.02 -0.59
N ILE A 135 -18.68 -0.05 -1.33
CA ILE A 135 -18.62 -0.78 -2.61
C ILE A 135 -18.82 -2.29 -2.37
N GLN A 136 -18.22 -2.88 -1.32
CA GLN A 136 -18.46 -4.27 -0.96
C GLN A 136 -19.95 -4.55 -0.67
N GLU A 137 -20.62 -3.66 0.09
CA GLU A 137 -22.06 -3.77 0.36
C GLU A 137 -22.90 -3.72 -0.94
N LEU A 138 -22.57 -2.80 -1.85
CA LEU A 138 -23.25 -2.69 -3.15
C LEU A 138 -23.07 -3.96 -3.99
N LEU A 139 -21.85 -4.51 -4.05
CA LEU A 139 -21.58 -5.76 -4.75
C LEU A 139 -22.33 -6.93 -4.11
N ALA A 140 -22.29 -7.04 -2.79
CA ALA A 140 -23.00 -8.09 -2.04
C ALA A 140 -24.53 -8.02 -2.21
N SER A 141 -25.09 -6.81 -2.43
CA SER A 141 -26.53 -6.65 -2.71
C SER A 141 -26.94 -7.13 -4.11
N GLY A 142 -25.97 -7.44 -4.99
CA GLY A 142 -26.23 -7.86 -6.36
C GLY A 142 -26.74 -6.73 -7.29
N VAL A 143 -26.61 -5.45 -6.88
CA VAL A 143 -27.19 -4.31 -7.61
C VAL A 143 -26.69 -4.18 -9.05
N ILE A 144 -25.48 -4.64 -9.35
CA ILE A 144 -24.94 -4.72 -10.71
C ILE A 144 -24.85 -6.16 -11.24
N GLY A 145 -25.30 -7.16 -10.47
CA GLY A 145 -25.04 -8.58 -10.72
C GLY A 145 -23.58 -8.95 -10.49
N ASP A 146 -23.16 -10.14 -10.93
CA ASP A 146 -21.77 -10.58 -10.83
C ASP A 146 -20.84 -9.68 -11.65
N VAL A 147 -19.72 -9.27 -11.07
CA VAL A 147 -18.70 -8.51 -11.80
C VAL A 147 -18.09 -9.38 -12.90
N ARG A 148 -18.09 -8.88 -14.14
CA ARG A 148 -17.55 -9.54 -15.34
C ARG A 148 -16.34 -8.81 -15.91
N SER A 149 -16.28 -7.48 -15.75
CA SER A 149 -15.22 -6.64 -16.29
C SER A 149 -14.73 -5.64 -15.24
N VAL A 150 -13.43 -5.39 -15.23
CA VAL A 150 -12.76 -4.37 -14.40
C VAL A 150 -11.87 -3.51 -15.28
N ASN A 151 -12.00 -2.19 -15.15
CA ASN A 151 -11.15 -1.24 -15.87
C ASN A 151 -10.49 -0.28 -14.90
N ILE A 152 -9.16 -0.21 -14.89
CA ILE A 152 -8.37 0.69 -14.05
C ILE A 152 -7.63 1.69 -14.94
N ARG A 153 -7.78 2.99 -14.67
CA ARG A 153 -7.06 4.05 -15.36
C ARG A 153 -6.49 5.05 -14.38
N LEU A 154 -5.19 5.21 -14.38
CA LEU A 154 -4.51 6.24 -13.60
C LEU A 154 -3.59 7.04 -14.52
N ARG A 155 -3.80 8.35 -14.58
CA ARG A 155 -2.90 9.30 -15.25
C ARG A 155 -2.50 10.38 -14.27
N GLN A 156 -1.24 10.71 -14.24
CA GLN A 156 -0.74 11.79 -13.38
C GLN A 156 0.40 12.53 -14.08
N PRO A 157 0.41 13.87 -14.03
CA PRO A 157 1.56 14.66 -14.47
C PRO A 157 2.77 14.42 -13.54
N VAL A 158 3.98 14.53 -14.07
CA VAL A 158 5.23 14.40 -13.30
C VAL A 158 5.22 15.32 -12.08
N SER A 159 4.83 16.58 -12.27
CA SER A 159 4.76 17.58 -11.19
C SER A 159 3.88 17.18 -10.02
N ALA A 160 2.82 16.41 -10.27
CA ALA A 160 1.88 16.00 -9.23
C ALA A 160 2.42 14.92 -8.29
N GLN A 161 3.41 14.16 -8.74
CA GLN A 161 3.93 12.99 -8.07
C GLN A 161 5.07 13.32 -7.10
N LEU A 162 5.79 14.32 -7.46
CA LEU A 162 7.00 14.70 -6.76
C LEU A 162 6.72 15.82 -5.73
N HIS A 163 5.49 16.41 -5.76
CA HIS A 163 5.02 17.42 -4.80
C HIS A 163 3.95 16.81 -3.88
N ARG A 164 4.35 16.40 -2.69
CA ARG A 164 3.40 16.22 -1.57
C ARG A 164 3.51 17.41 -0.62
N PRO A 165 2.38 17.98 -0.16
CA PRO A 165 2.43 18.99 0.91
C PRO A 165 3.17 18.39 2.12
N GLY A 166 4.24 19.04 2.56
CA GLY A 166 5.09 18.57 3.65
C GLY A 166 6.37 17.83 3.23
N ASP A 167 6.61 17.59 1.94
CA ASP A 167 7.92 17.14 1.47
C ASP A 167 8.88 18.35 1.44
N PRO A 168 9.99 18.34 2.17
CA PRO A 168 10.95 19.46 2.19
C PRO A 168 11.69 19.63 0.85
N MET A 169 11.49 18.72 -0.10
CA MET A 169 12.14 18.78 -1.40
C MET A 169 11.22 19.40 -2.44
N ASN A 170 11.53 20.63 -2.83
CA ASN A 170 10.94 21.32 -3.97
C ASN A 170 11.30 20.56 -5.26
N LEU A 171 10.36 20.37 -6.18
CA LEU A 171 10.61 19.63 -7.44
C LEU A 171 11.60 20.32 -8.37
N SER A 172 11.70 21.64 -8.29
CA SER A 172 12.80 22.37 -8.93
C SER A 172 14.15 21.84 -8.46
N ASP A 173 14.24 21.40 -7.21
CA ASP A 173 15.45 20.88 -6.58
C ASP A 173 15.66 19.39 -6.86
N ALA A 174 14.57 18.62 -7.06
CA ALA A 174 14.62 17.19 -7.43
C ALA A 174 15.01 16.97 -8.90
N PHE A 175 14.76 17.96 -9.77
CA PHE A 175 15.20 17.97 -11.18
C PHE A 175 16.39 18.89 -11.43
N ASP A 176 16.91 19.55 -10.42
CA ASP A 176 18.23 20.12 -10.51
C ASP A 176 19.21 18.94 -10.73
N LYS A 177 19.78 18.87 -11.94
CA LYS A 177 20.77 17.86 -12.33
C LYS A 177 22.00 17.86 -11.43
N SER A 178 22.13 18.84 -10.52
CA SER A 178 23.13 18.91 -9.46
C SER A 178 22.69 18.21 -8.16
N SER A 179 21.39 17.90 -7.94
CA SER A 179 20.92 17.13 -6.79
C SER A 179 21.19 15.64 -6.98
N THR A 180 22.04 15.08 -6.14
CA THR A 180 22.49 13.67 -6.23
C THR A 180 21.48 12.64 -5.70
N SER A 181 20.28 13.05 -5.23
CA SER A 181 19.32 12.13 -4.62
C SER A 181 17.94 12.19 -5.27
N LEU A 182 17.59 11.16 -6.05
CA LEU A 182 16.22 10.91 -6.50
C LEU A 182 15.32 10.58 -5.29
N PRO A 183 14.04 11.02 -5.31
CA PRO A 183 13.05 10.55 -4.33
C PRO A 183 13.05 9.01 -4.29
N TRP A 184 13.07 8.43 -3.11
CA TRP A 184 13.17 6.98 -2.94
C TRP A 184 12.06 6.20 -3.69
N ARG A 185 10.88 6.81 -3.88
CA ARG A 185 9.72 6.20 -4.57
C ARG A 185 9.94 5.94 -6.06
N VAL A 186 10.89 6.63 -6.68
CA VAL A 186 11.27 6.44 -8.09
C VAL A 186 12.67 5.86 -8.24
N ASN A 187 13.27 5.43 -7.13
CA ASN A 187 14.54 4.72 -7.12
C ASN A 187 14.29 3.20 -7.05
N PRO A 188 14.51 2.43 -8.14
CA PRO A 188 14.22 1.01 -8.18
C PRO A 188 14.95 0.19 -7.12
N ALA A 189 16.14 0.60 -6.69
CA ALA A 189 16.90 -0.10 -5.65
C ALA A 189 16.24 -0.02 -4.26
N ILE A 190 15.40 0.99 -4.02
CA ILE A 190 14.72 1.22 -2.74
C ILE A 190 13.24 0.82 -2.80
N ALA A 191 12.56 1.24 -3.87
CA ALA A 191 11.13 1.01 -4.05
C ALA A 191 10.80 -0.30 -4.78
N GLY A 192 11.78 -0.94 -5.44
CA GLY A 192 11.57 -2.11 -6.30
C GLY A 192 11.11 -1.78 -7.72
N GLY A 193 10.82 -0.51 -8.00
CA GLY A 193 10.34 0.03 -9.28
C GLY A 193 10.00 1.50 -9.15
N GLY A 194 9.04 1.99 -9.93
CA GLY A 194 8.60 3.36 -9.93
C GLY A 194 7.28 3.59 -9.18
N LEU A 195 6.59 4.64 -9.62
CA LEU A 195 5.30 5.04 -9.04
C LEU A 195 4.19 3.99 -9.26
N PHE A 196 4.39 3.07 -10.19
CA PHE A 196 3.51 1.93 -10.36
C PHE A 196 3.43 1.09 -9.07
N LEU A 197 4.57 0.77 -8.46
CA LEU A 197 4.57 0.00 -7.21
C LEU A 197 3.98 0.77 -6.02
N ASP A 198 4.11 2.09 -6.00
CA ASP A 198 3.53 2.92 -4.92
C ASP A 198 2.01 3.07 -5.06
N LEU A 199 1.51 3.35 -6.27
CA LEU A 199 0.10 3.73 -6.49
C LEU A 199 -0.77 2.58 -7.01
N ALA A 200 -0.31 1.83 -8.02
CA ALA A 200 -1.09 0.72 -8.57
C ALA A 200 -1.29 -0.40 -7.54
N ALA A 201 -0.37 -0.57 -6.59
CA ALA A 201 -0.51 -1.50 -5.48
C ALA A 201 -1.86 -1.33 -4.75
N HIS A 202 -2.28 -0.10 -4.49
CA HIS A 202 -3.57 0.17 -3.85
C HIS A 202 -4.76 -0.19 -4.74
N MET A 203 -4.66 0.06 -6.06
CA MET A 203 -5.76 -0.19 -7.01
C MET A 203 -5.91 -1.69 -7.28
N LEU A 204 -4.80 -2.39 -7.46
CA LEU A 204 -4.79 -3.84 -7.67
C LEU A 204 -5.23 -4.60 -6.42
N ASP A 205 -4.75 -4.20 -5.24
CA ASP A 205 -5.14 -4.78 -3.97
C ASP A 205 -6.65 -4.65 -3.71
N ILE A 206 -7.22 -3.49 -4.01
CA ILE A 206 -8.64 -3.28 -3.74
C ILE A 206 -9.54 -4.02 -4.73
N VAL A 207 -9.18 -4.14 -6.02
CA VAL A 207 -9.99 -4.93 -6.97
C VAL A 207 -9.85 -6.43 -6.70
N ASP A 208 -8.69 -6.90 -6.23
CA ASP A 208 -8.48 -8.26 -5.76
C ASP A 208 -9.42 -8.61 -4.58
N LEU A 209 -9.61 -7.68 -3.65
CA LEU A 209 -10.55 -7.83 -2.54
C LEU A 209 -12.02 -7.76 -2.97
N LEU A 210 -12.36 -6.79 -3.84
CA LEU A 210 -13.75 -6.47 -4.21
C LEU A 210 -14.35 -7.50 -5.15
N VAL A 211 -13.55 -8.10 -6.02
CA VAL A 211 -14.01 -8.99 -7.09
C VAL A 211 -13.71 -10.45 -6.78
N SER A 212 -12.47 -10.81 -6.72
CA SER A 212 -11.94 -12.15 -6.43
C SER A 212 -10.40 -12.10 -6.55
N PRO A 213 -9.64 -13.09 -6.03
CA PRO A 213 -8.21 -13.18 -6.26
C PRO A 213 -7.83 -13.14 -7.74
N ILE A 214 -6.81 -12.34 -8.07
CA ILE A 214 -6.23 -12.30 -9.41
C ILE A 214 -5.35 -13.54 -9.60
N ARG A 215 -5.64 -14.37 -10.62
CA ARG A 215 -4.95 -15.66 -10.89
C ARG A 215 -4.02 -15.65 -12.09
N SER A 216 -4.18 -14.70 -13.00
CA SER A 216 -3.40 -14.62 -14.24
C SER A 216 -3.25 -13.18 -14.65
N VAL A 217 -2.07 -12.83 -15.16
CA VAL A 217 -1.73 -11.45 -15.53
C VAL A 217 -0.73 -11.42 -16.66
N SER A 218 -0.83 -10.41 -17.52
CA SER A 218 0.14 -10.05 -18.55
C SER A 218 0.25 -8.53 -18.64
N GLY A 219 1.45 -8.00 -18.87
CA GLY A 219 1.65 -6.56 -18.92
C GLY A 219 2.88 -6.13 -19.70
N PHE A 220 2.91 -4.84 -19.99
CA PHE A 220 4.03 -4.15 -20.62
C PHE A 220 4.34 -2.89 -19.81
N ALA A 221 5.61 -2.59 -19.67
CA ALA A 221 6.10 -1.37 -19.03
C ALA A 221 7.18 -0.72 -19.87
N THR A 222 7.30 0.59 -19.75
CA THR A 222 8.32 1.38 -20.45
C THR A 222 8.66 2.63 -19.64
N ASN A 223 9.76 3.28 -19.99
CA ASN A 223 10.10 4.62 -19.52
C ASN A 223 10.30 5.50 -20.77
N GLN A 224 9.34 6.36 -21.04
CA GLN A 224 9.38 7.27 -22.20
C GLN A 224 9.65 8.72 -21.81
N GLY A 225 9.32 9.11 -20.59
CA GLY A 225 9.53 10.47 -20.09
C GLY A 225 10.98 10.74 -19.67
N GLY A 226 11.73 9.70 -19.26
CA GLY A 226 13.14 9.81 -18.89
C GLY A 226 13.42 10.66 -17.65
N HIS A 227 12.41 10.94 -16.81
CA HIS A 227 12.55 11.79 -15.63
C HIS A 227 13.21 11.06 -14.45
N TYR A 228 13.15 9.73 -14.41
CA TYR A 228 13.72 8.85 -13.39
C TYR A 228 14.00 7.47 -13.99
N PRO A 229 14.82 6.60 -13.34
CA PRO A 229 15.24 5.34 -13.97
C PRO A 229 14.17 4.23 -13.98
N ALA A 230 13.10 4.36 -13.19
CA ALA A 230 12.02 3.38 -13.16
C ALA A 230 11.04 3.55 -14.34
N GLU A 231 10.12 2.59 -14.47
CA GLU A 231 9.00 2.65 -15.41
C GLU A 231 8.08 3.86 -15.14
N ASP A 232 7.59 4.51 -16.19
CA ASP A 232 6.66 5.64 -16.12
C ASP A 232 5.31 5.36 -16.81
N ILE A 233 5.23 4.29 -17.61
CA ILE A 233 4.00 3.78 -18.20
C ILE A 233 3.95 2.27 -17.98
N VAL A 234 2.82 1.79 -17.45
CA VAL A 234 2.51 0.36 -17.33
C VAL A 234 1.11 0.12 -17.84
N THR A 235 0.94 -0.93 -18.63
CA THR A 235 -0.37 -1.43 -19.06
C THR A 235 -0.45 -2.93 -18.86
N GLY A 236 -1.63 -3.45 -18.54
CA GLY A 236 -1.79 -4.88 -18.38
C GLY A 236 -3.23 -5.35 -18.43
N SER A 237 -3.37 -6.66 -18.54
CA SER A 237 -4.63 -7.39 -18.41
C SER A 237 -4.49 -8.50 -17.39
N PHE A 238 -5.58 -8.82 -16.72
CA PHE A 238 -5.59 -9.83 -15.66
C PHE A 238 -6.93 -10.57 -15.61
N ALA A 239 -6.90 -11.81 -15.14
CA ALA A 239 -8.07 -12.63 -14.94
C ALA A 239 -8.23 -13.00 -13.47
N PHE A 240 -9.45 -12.92 -12.97
CA PHE A 240 -9.82 -13.28 -11.61
C PHE A 240 -10.21 -14.77 -11.50
N GLU A 241 -10.17 -15.32 -10.30
CA GLU A 241 -10.57 -16.71 -10.04
C GLU A 241 -12.04 -16.98 -10.39
N ASN A 242 -12.93 -15.99 -10.18
CA ASN A 242 -14.35 -16.10 -10.53
C ASN A 242 -14.64 -15.97 -12.04
N GLY A 243 -13.60 -15.80 -12.88
CA GLY A 243 -13.72 -15.71 -14.33
C GLY A 243 -13.88 -14.28 -14.87
N ALA A 244 -14.01 -13.26 -14.03
CA ALA A 244 -13.99 -11.87 -14.48
C ALA A 244 -12.64 -11.51 -15.12
N LEU A 245 -12.66 -10.57 -16.06
CA LEU A 245 -11.46 -10.07 -16.75
C LEU A 245 -11.22 -8.60 -16.38
N GLY A 246 -9.96 -8.20 -16.31
CA GLY A 246 -9.59 -6.83 -16.02
C GLY A 246 -8.51 -6.28 -16.94
N THR A 247 -8.52 -4.96 -17.10
CA THR A 247 -7.46 -4.20 -17.74
C THR A 247 -7.03 -3.04 -16.86
N GLY A 248 -5.77 -2.63 -16.98
CA GLY A 248 -5.24 -1.49 -16.26
C GLY A 248 -4.23 -0.70 -17.08
N SER A 249 -4.24 0.62 -16.91
CA SER A 249 -3.26 1.53 -17.50
C SER A 249 -2.86 2.59 -16.47
N TRP A 250 -1.57 2.72 -16.25
CA TRP A 250 -0.95 3.68 -15.34
C TRP A 250 0.07 4.50 -16.09
N PHE A 251 -0.14 5.81 -16.17
CA PHE A 251 0.70 6.74 -16.93
C PHE A 251 1.13 7.91 -16.04
N PHE A 252 2.40 7.94 -15.63
CA PHE A 252 2.95 8.86 -14.65
C PHE A 252 3.67 10.08 -15.24
N THR A 253 3.63 10.24 -16.54
CA THR A 253 4.17 11.39 -17.30
C THR A 253 3.09 12.00 -18.22
N ALA A 254 1.83 11.86 -17.82
CA ALA A 254 0.67 12.36 -18.57
C ALA A 254 0.56 13.89 -18.51
N SER A 255 -0.20 14.46 -19.43
CA SER A 255 -0.50 15.89 -19.46
C SER A 255 -1.62 16.30 -18.51
N ASP A 256 -2.45 15.33 -18.06
CA ASP A 256 -3.63 15.56 -17.21
C ASP A 256 -3.72 14.55 -16.07
N ARG A 257 -4.68 14.76 -15.18
CA ARG A 257 -5.01 13.80 -14.11
C ARG A 257 -6.26 13.00 -14.45
N LEU A 258 -6.16 11.68 -14.26
CA LEU A 258 -7.29 10.77 -14.23
C LEU A 258 -7.03 9.71 -13.15
N ASP A 259 -8.00 9.45 -12.32
CA ASP A 259 -8.05 8.32 -11.41
C ASP A 259 -9.45 7.74 -11.53
N TRP A 260 -9.59 6.57 -12.15
CA TRP A 260 -10.88 5.95 -12.37
C TRP A 260 -10.76 4.43 -12.38
N THR A 261 -11.56 3.80 -11.55
CA THR A 261 -11.77 2.34 -11.56
C THR A 261 -13.25 2.05 -11.75
N GLU A 262 -13.56 1.12 -12.64
CA GLU A 262 -14.91 0.71 -12.97
C GLU A 262 -15.06 -0.80 -12.85
N LEU A 263 -16.10 -1.23 -12.15
CA LEU A 263 -16.53 -2.62 -12.00
C LEU A 263 -17.86 -2.78 -12.74
N GLU A 264 -17.90 -3.65 -13.74
CA GLU A 264 -19.08 -3.86 -14.60
C GLU A 264 -19.68 -5.25 -14.42
N GLY A 265 -20.98 -5.30 -14.26
CA GLY A 265 -21.80 -6.50 -14.25
C GLY A 265 -22.95 -6.40 -15.24
N PRO A 266 -23.77 -7.47 -15.38
CA PRO A 266 -24.86 -7.50 -16.37
C PRO A 266 -26.01 -6.53 -16.06
N LEU A 267 -26.13 -6.02 -14.82
CA LEU A 267 -27.23 -5.14 -14.40
C LEU A 267 -26.78 -3.68 -14.23
N GLY A 268 -25.47 -3.39 -14.36
CA GLY A 268 -24.95 -2.04 -14.20
C GLY A 268 -23.45 -2.01 -13.93
N ARG A 269 -22.98 -0.86 -13.46
CA ARG A 269 -21.56 -0.64 -13.12
C ARG A 269 -21.38 0.24 -11.89
N ILE A 270 -20.28 0.06 -11.21
CA ILE A 270 -19.81 0.88 -10.11
C ILE A 270 -18.49 1.52 -10.53
N GLY A 271 -18.47 2.88 -10.60
CA GLY A 271 -17.27 3.65 -10.87
C GLY A 271 -16.80 4.39 -9.61
N TYR A 272 -15.49 4.51 -9.41
CA TYR A 272 -14.93 5.23 -8.28
C TYR A 272 -13.51 5.77 -8.54
N VAL A 273 -13.16 6.81 -7.80
CA VAL A 273 -11.80 7.35 -7.69
C VAL A 273 -11.12 6.70 -6.48
N CYS A 274 -9.88 6.19 -6.67
CA CYS A 274 -9.16 5.47 -5.63
C CYS A 274 -8.52 6.40 -4.59
N PHE A 275 -8.03 7.58 -5.00
CA PHE A 275 -7.11 8.41 -4.19
C PHE A 275 -7.72 9.68 -3.60
N ASP A 276 -8.99 9.95 -3.82
CA ASP A 276 -9.68 11.11 -3.27
C ASP A 276 -11.02 10.77 -2.62
N THR A 277 -11.78 11.81 -2.25
CA THR A 277 -13.08 11.71 -1.58
C THR A 277 -14.27 11.80 -2.53
N SER A 278 -14.07 11.76 -3.85
CA SER A 278 -15.14 11.77 -4.85
C SER A 278 -16.18 10.66 -4.58
N PRO A 279 -17.47 10.92 -4.85
CA PRO A 279 -18.52 9.94 -4.62
C PRO A 279 -18.33 8.66 -5.43
N ILE A 280 -18.93 7.57 -4.99
CA ILE A 280 -19.10 6.35 -5.78
C ILE A 280 -20.19 6.64 -6.80
N GLN A 281 -19.98 6.26 -8.07
CA GLN A 281 -21.00 6.33 -9.12
C GLN A 281 -21.59 4.93 -9.36
N LEU A 282 -22.87 4.77 -9.06
CA LEU A 282 -23.64 3.58 -9.37
C LEU A 282 -24.52 3.86 -10.59
N THR A 283 -24.28 3.14 -11.69
CA THR A 283 -25.09 3.23 -12.91
C THR A 283 -25.86 1.93 -13.10
N THR A 284 -27.19 2.02 -13.23
CA THR A 284 -28.09 0.89 -13.51
C THR A 284 -29.12 1.32 -14.57
N ALA A 285 -30.06 0.45 -14.91
CA ALA A 285 -31.19 0.81 -15.77
C ALA A 285 -32.05 1.98 -15.23
N ALA A 286 -32.01 2.22 -13.91
CA ALA A 286 -32.71 3.34 -13.27
C ALA A 286 -31.99 4.72 -13.43
N GLY A 287 -30.78 4.72 -13.96
CA GLY A 287 -29.95 5.92 -14.14
C GLY A 287 -28.65 5.89 -13.37
N VAL A 288 -28.05 7.05 -13.18
CA VAL A 288 -26.79 7.24 -12.44
C VAL A 288 -27.09 7.82 -11.05
N GLN A 289 -26.56 7.20 -10.03
CA GLN A 289 -26.61 7.65 -8.64
C GLN A 289 -25.19 7.93 -8.15
N GLU A 290 -25.00 9.12 -7.57
CA GLU A 290 -23.77 9.45 -6.82
C GLU A 290 -23.98 9.16 -5.33
N ILE A 291 -23.03 8.44 -4.72
CA ILE A 291 -23.07 8.06 -3.30
C ILE A 291 -21.86 8.69 -2.62
N PRO A 292 -22.03 9.84 -1.96
CA PRO A 292 -20.95 10.49 -1.22
C PRO A 292 -20.62 9.70 0.05
N ILE A 293 -19.33 9.58 0.36
CA ILE A 293 -18.83 8.83 1.52
C ILE A 293 -17.85 9.71 2.29
N THR A 294 -18.12 9.93 3.57
CA THR A 294 -17.19 10.58 4.49
C THR A 294 -16.03 9.64 4.83
N GLN A 295 -14.82 10.14 4.71
CA GLN A 295 -13.61 9.39 5.09
C GLN A 295 -13.16 9.80 6.51
N PRO A 296 -12.48 8.91 7.25
CA PRO A 296 -11.91 9.24 8.55
C PRO A 296 -10.70 10.18 8.39
N ASP A 297 -10.45 11.02 9.39
CA ASP A 297 -9.29 11.93 9.44
C ASP A 297 -7.97 11.17 9.35
N HIS A 298 -7.90 9.98 9.97
CA HIS A 298 -6.73 9.09 9.95
C HIS A 298 -7.05 7.82 9.19
N VAL A 299 -6.68 7.79 7.92
CA VAL A 299 -7.08 6.75 6.97
C VAL A 299 -6.61 5.33 7.34
N HIS A 300 -5.57 5.17 8.17
CA HIS A 300 -5.13 3.86 8.67
C HIS A 300 -5.93 3.36 9.87
N GLN A 301 -6.59 4.25 10.64
CA GLN A 301 -7.28 3.88 11.87
C GLN A 301 -8.30 2.74 11.70
N PRO A 302 -9.16 2.70 10.66
CA PRO A 302 -10.10 1.60 10.50
C PRO A 302 -9.44 0.23 10.29
N LEU A 303 -8.31 0.18 9.55
CA LEU A 303 -7.56 -1.06 9.38
C LEU A 303 -6.85 -1.47 10.68
N ILE A 304 -6.19 -0.53 11.36
CA ILE A 304 -5.53 -0.76 12.65
C ILE A 304 -6.55 -1.33 13.66
N GLN A 305 -7.78 -0.79 13.68
CA GLN A 305 -8.83 -1.34 14.56
C GLN A 305 -9.09 -2.81 14.28
N THR A 306 -9.16 -3.24 13.01
CA THR A 306 -9.40 -4.67 12.71
C THR A 306 -8.24 -5.57 13.10
N ILE A 307 -7.01 -5.05 13.07
CA ILE A 307 -5.83 -5.78 13.55
C ILE A 307 -5.88 -5.92 15.08
N VAL A 308 -6.20 -4.85 15.78
CA VAL A 308 -6.36 -4.85 17.25
C VAL A 308 -7.49 -5.78 17.67
N ASP A 309 -8.63 -5.77 16.96
CA ASP A 309 -9.76 -6.66 17.22
C ASP A 309 -9.32 -8.13 17.02
N GLU A 310 -8.59 -8.47 15.95
CA GLU A 310 -8.08 -9.83 15.71
C GLU A 310 -7.09 -10.27 16.80
N LEU A 311 -6.18 -9.41 17.24
CA LEU A 311 -5.25 -9.70 18.34
C LEU A 311 -5.97 -9.94 19.68
N ASN A 312 -7.16 -9.40 19.85
CA ASN A 312 -8.04 -9.64 20.98
C ASN A 312 -9.01 -10.82 20.78
N GLY A 313 -8.91 -11.54 19.66
CA GLY A 313 -9.81 -12.66 19.33
C GLY A 313 -11.19 -12.22 18.83
N GLU A 314 -11.35 -10.97 18.43
CA GLU A 314 -12.62 -10.38 17.96
C GLU A 314 -12.58 -10.08 16.45
N GLY A 315 -12.89 -11.06 15.64
CA GLY A 315 -12.92 -10.89 14.19
C GLY A 315 -11.60 -11.23 13.48
N ARG A 316 -11.46 -10.75 12.25
CA ARG A 316 -10.29 -11.02 11.41
C ARG A 316 -9.98 -9.83 10.51
N CYS A 317 -8.72 -9.46 10.42
CA CYS A 317 -8.24 -8.49 9.44
C CYS A 317 -8.03 -9.16 8.07
N LEU A 318 -8.60 -8.59 7.02
CA LEU A 318 -8.50 -9.14 5.66
C LEU A 318 -7.22 -8.71 4.93
N SER A 319 -6.42 -7.82 5.50
CA SER A 319 -5.18 -7.33 4.88
C SER A 319 -3.98 -8.16 5.32
N THR A 320 -4.01 -9.47 5.01
CA THR A 320 -2.98 -10.43 5.42
C THR A 320 -1.74 -10.40 4.53
N GLY A 321 -0.61 -10.95 5.02
CA GLY A 321 0.61 -11.10 4.24
C GLY A 321 0.39 -11.86 2.93
N GLU A 322 -0.42 -12.94 2.94
CA GLU A 322 -0.71 -13.75 1.75
C GLU A 322 -1.48 -12.95 0.69
N SER A 323 -2.50 -12.19 1.11
CA SER A 323 -3.26 -11.36 0.16
C SER A 323 -2.41 -10.24 -0.43
N ALA A 324 -1.53 -9.65 0.36
CA ALA A 324 -0.60 -8.61 -0.07
C ALA A 324 0.50 -9.16 -0.98
N ALA A 325 1.03 -10.36 -0.69
CA ALA A 325 1.98 -11.03 -1.55
C ALA A 325 1.40 -11.27 -2.95
N ARG A 326 0.10 -11.62 -3.07
CA ARG A 326 -0.58 -11.75 -4.36
C ARG A 326 -0.61 -10.42 -5.13
N THR A 327 -0.87 -9.29 -4.47
CA THR A 327 -0.79 -7.97 -5.09
C THR A 327 0.62 -7.69 -5.63
N THR A 328 1.66 -7.99 -4.86
CA THR A 328 3.05 -7.83 -5.32
C THR A 328 3.36 -8.77 -6.49
N TRP A 329 2.87 -10.02 -6.45
CA TRP A 329 3.00 -10.96 -7.57
C TRP A 329 2.39 -10.41 -8.86
N VAL A 330 1.19 -9.83 -8.81
CA VAL A 330 0.55 -9.20 -9.97
C VAL A 330 1.43 -8.10 -10.56
N MET A 331 1.96 -7.22 -9.71
CA MET A 331 2.85 -6.14 -10.15
C MET A 331 4.15 -6.69 -10.76
N ASP A 332 4.76 -7.70 -10.14
CA ASP A 332 5.98 -8.34 -10.65
C ASP A 332 5.78 -8.95 -12.03
N GLN A 333 4.64 -9.62 -12.26
CA GLN A 333 4.31 -10.19 -13.56
C GLN A 333 4.10 -9.10 -14.63
N MET A 334 3.43 -7.99 -14.28
CA MET A 334 3.26 -6.85 -15.21
C MET A 334 4.61 -6.22 -15.61
N LEU A 335 5.59 -6.21 -14.71
CA LEU A 335 6.91 -5.63 -14.92
C LEU A 335 7.95 -6.64 -15.44
N ALA A 336 7.62 -7.92 -15.57
CA ALA A 336 8.60 -8.98 -15.87
C ALA A 336 9.42 -8.70 -17.13
N GLY A 337 8.76 -8.31 -18.24
CA GLY A 337 9.42 -7.98 -19.49
C GLY A 337 10.32 -6.73 -19.39
N TRP A 338 9.87 -5.71 -18.66
CA TRP A 338 10.65 -4.50 -18.40
C TRP A 338 11.92 -4.82 -17.59
N ARG A 339 11.81 -5.59 -16.51
CA ARG A 339 12.95 -5.97 -15.67
C ARG A 339 13.97 -6.82 -16.42
N GLN A 340 13.54 -7.71 -17.32
CA GLN A 340 14.44 -8.47 -18.19
C GLN A 340 15.26 -7.57 -19.13
N ILE A 341 14.64 -6.53 -19.72
CA ILE A 341 15.35 -5.57 -20.57
C ILE A 341 16.36 -4.78 -19.75
N GLN A 342 16.02 -4.35 -18.53
CA GLN A 342 16.93 -3.60 -17.66
C GLN A 342 18.11 -4.42 -17.15
N SER A 343 17.97 -5.73 -17.01
CA SER A 343 19.03 -6.65 -16.57
C SER A 343 19.90 -7.19 -17.71
N ALA A 344 19.49 -6.98 -18.97
CA ALA A 344 20.28 -7.41 -20.12
C ALA A 344 21.56 -6.57 -20.22
N PRO A 345 22.73 -7.18 -20.48
CA PRO A 345 23.95 -6.43 -20.75
C PRO A 345 23.73 -5.53 -21.97
N SER A 346 24.19 -4.27 -21.90
CA SER A 346 24.15 -3.37 -23.04
C SER A 346 24.78 -4.04 -24.24
N PRO A 347 24.16 -4.03 -25.43
CA PRO A 347 24.82 -4.55 -26.61
C PRO A 347 26.17 -3.83 -26.76
N SER A 348 27.24 -4.61 -26.78
CA SER A 348 28.59 -4.10 -26.99
C SER A 348 28.59 -3.34 -28.30
N SER A 349 28.77 -2.01 -28.23
CA SER A 349 28.95 -1.10 -29.36
C SER A 349 30.22 -1.42 -30.17
#